data_3b41cc26a5bdd5a40f1544a6c10d3e31
#
_entry.id   3b41cc26a5bdd5a40f1544a6c10d3e31
#
_cell.length_a   1.000
_cell.length_b   1.000
_cell.length_c   1.000
_cell.angle_alpha   90.00
_cell.angle_beta   90.00
_cell.angle_gamma   90.00
#
_symmetry.space_group_name_H-M   'P 1'
#
loop_
_entity.id
_entity.type
_entity.pdbx_description
1 polymer ?
#
loop_
_entity_poly.entity_id
_entity_poly.type
_entity_poly.pdbx_seq_one_letter_code
_entity_poly.pdbx_strand_id
1 'polypeptide(L)'
;MEHLDPKQAHAYLKANPDAVFIDCRSEMEYMFVGHPVGAMMVPWYDGAEWEKNPHFVGQVKKLAGANFEKRPIVLICRSGNRTIEAGEALEGAGFKHVFNVLHGFEGELDESHHRNSRNGWRVDGLPWEQY
;
A
#
# COMPACT_ATOMS: atom_id res chain seq x y z
N MET A 1 10.03 -8.09 6.06
CA MET A 1 8.94 -7.11 5.93
C MET A 1 8.28 -6.93 7.28
N GLU A 2 8.15 -5.70 7.73
CA GLU A 2 7.47 -5.38 8.97
C GLU A 2 6.01 -5.05 8.70
N HIS A 3 5.15 -5.30 9.70
CA HIS A 3 3.73 -5.04 9.61
C HIS A 3 3.33 -3.96 10.62
N LEU A 4 2.68 -2.92 10.12
CA LEU A 4 2.21 -1.81 10.94
C LEU A 4 0.69 -1.72 10.82
N ASP A 5 -0.01 -1.46 11.92
CA ASP A 5 -1.43 -1.12 11.80
C ASP A 5 -1.57 0.26 11.15
N PRO A 6 -2.77 0.67 10.69
CA PRO A 6 -2.92 1.93 9.97
C PRO A 6 -2.43 3.14 10.75
N LYS A 7 -2.69 3.22 12.04
CA LYS A 7 -2.27 4.35 12.88
C LYS A 7 -0.76 4.38 13.05
N GLN A 8 -0.13 3.21 13.24
CA GLN A 8 1.33 3.09 13.31
C GLN A 8 1.97 3.50 11.98
N ALA A 9 1.40 3.06 10.86
CA ALA A 9 1.90 3.41 9.53
C ALA A 9 1.82 4.92 9.27
N HIS A 10 0.70 5.54 9.64
CA HIS A 10 0.51 6.98 9.51
C HIS A 10 1.54 7.74 10.35
N ALA A 11 1.75 7.33 11.60
CA ALA A 11 2.76 7.93 12.46
C ALA A 11 4.18 7.77 11.89
N TYR A 12 4.48 6.58 11.37
CA TYR A 12 5.77 6.30 10.74
C TYR A 12 6.02 7.23 9.54
N LEU A 13 5.02 7.40 8.67
CA LEU A 13 5.12 8.27 7.51
C LEU A 13 5.34 9.73 7.89
N LYS A 14 4.72 10.20 8.96
CA LYS A 14 4.94 11.56 9.47
C LYS A 14 6.36 11.73 10.03
N ALA A 15 6.86 10.73 10.71
CA ALA A 15 8.20 10.78 11.32
C ALA A 15 9.32 10.55 10.30
N ASN A 16 9.01 9.94 9.15
CA ASN A 16 9.98 9.58 8.12
C ASN A 16 9.54 10.15 6.76
N PRO A 17 9.75 11.45 6.51
CA PRO A 17 9.28 12.08 5.27
C PRO A 17 9.96 11.58 4.01
N ASP A 18 11.06 10.84 4.13
CA ASP A 18 11.75 10.19 3.02
C ASP A 18 11.10 8.84 2.64
N ALA A 19 10.19 8.32 3.45
CA ALA A 19 9.48 7.10 3.15
C ALA A 19 8.57 7.29 1.93
N VAL A 20 8.53 6.27 1.06
CA VAL A 20 7.64 6.25 -0.10
C VAL A 20 6.40 5.45 0.26
N PHE A 21 5.24 6.09 0.17
CA PHE A 21 3.95 5.46 0.48
C PHE A 21 3.30 5.02 -0.85
N ILE A 22 3.05 3.72 -0.99
CA ILE A 22 2.58 3.13 -2.23
C ILE A 22 1.29 2.37 -2.02
N ASP A 23 0.27 2.74 -2.80
CA ASP A 23 -0.98 2.00 -2.90
C ASP A 23 -0.84 1.03 -4.07
N CYS A 24 -0.83 -0.27 -3.77
CA CYS A 24 -0.63 -1.30 -4.77
C CYS A 24 -1.93 -1.95 -5.26
N ARG A 25 -3.07 -1.29 -5.01
CA ARG A 25 -4.36 -1.70 -5.58
C ARG A 25 -4.47 -1.31 -7.04
N SER A 26 -5.55 -1.75 -7.69
CA SER A 26 -5.83 -1.35 -9.07
C SER A 26 -6.11 0.14 -9.20
N GLU A 27 -5.95 0.67 -10.43
CA GLU A 27 -6.29 2.05 -10.75
C GLU A 27 -7.74 2.39 -10.38
N MET A 28 -8.67 1.49 -10.68
CA MET A 28 -10.09 1.68 -10.38
C MET A 28 -10.33 1.85 -8.88
N GLU A 29 -9.69 1.03 -8.07
CA GLU A 29 -9.80 1.16 -6.61
C GLU A 29 -9.22 2.47 -6.11
N TYR A 30 -8.03 2.82 -6.58
CA TYR A 30 -7.34 4.04 -6.18
C TYR A 30 -8.17 5.29 -6.49
N MET A 31 -8.73 5.36 -7.69
CA MET A 31 -9.46 6.54 -8.14
C MET A 31 -10.89 6.62 -7.59
N PHE A 32 -11.62 5.51 -7.62
CA PHE A 32 -13.06 5.54 -7.35
C PHE A 32 -13.44 5.12 -5.93
N VAL A 33 -12.75 4.16 -5.34
CA VAL A 33 -12.98 3.82 -3.93
C VAL A 33 -12.33 4.86 -3.02
N GLY A 34 -11.24 5.43 -3.47
CA GLY A 34 -10.45 6.39 -2.71
C GLY A 34 -9.10 5.80 -2.33
N HIS A 35 -8.22 6.66 -1.84
CA HIS A 35 -6.87 6.28 -1.46
C HIS A 35 -6.36 7.15 -0.29
N PRO A 36 -5.34 6.68 0.44
CA PRO A 36 -4.73 7.50 1.49
C PRO A 36 -4.09 8.75 0.90
N VAL A 37 -4.19 9.87 1.61
CA VAL A 37 -3.48 11.09 1.22
C VAL A 37 -1.98 10.82 1.25
N GLY A 38 -1.29 11.19 0.17
CA GLY A 38 0.17 10.98 0.03
C GLY A 38 0.58 9.64 -0.55
N ALA A 39 -0.35 8.72 -0.77
CA ALA A 39 -0.03 7.44 -1.40
C ALA A 39 0.08 7.59 -2.92
N MET A 40 1.14 7.04 -3.48
CA MET A 40 1.32 6.96 -4.93
C MET A 40 0.83 5.61 -5.43
N MET A 41 0.16 5.61 -6.58
CA MET A 41 -0.37 4.39 -7.16
C MET A 41 0.69 3.63 -7.95
N VAL A 42 1.00 2.41 -7.52
CA VAL A 42 1.76 1.44 -8.31
C VAL A 42 1.04 0.10 -8.16
N PRO A 43 0.21 -0.30 -9.12
CA PRO A 43 -0.61 -1.50 -8.95
C PRO A 43 0.23 -2.77 -9.00
N TRP A 44 -0.14 -3.74 -8.15
CA TRP A 44 0.40 -5.09 -8.20
C TRP A 44 -0.39 -5.95 -9.19
N TYR A 45 -1.73 -5.90 -9.11
CA TYR A 45 -2.65 -6.41 -10.13
C TYR A 45 -3.51 -5.28 -10.65
N ASP A 46 -3.80 -5.27 -11.94
CA ASP A 46 -4.59 -4.21 -12.55
C ASP A 46 -5.27 -4.67 -13.84
N GLY A 47 -6.15 -3.81 -14.37
CA GLY A 47 -6.83 -4.01 -15.64
C GLY A 47 -8.02 -4.95 -15.56
N ALA A 48 -8.76 -5.03 -16.66
CA ALA A 48 -9.96 -5.85 -16.79
C ALA A 48 -9.67 -7.35 -16.62
N GLU A 49 -8.49 -7.78 -17.03
CA GLU A 49 -8.05 -9.18 -16.95
C GLU A 49 -7.41 -9.52 -15.61
N TRP A 50 -7.28 -8.56 -14.71
CA TRP A 50 -6.66 -8.73 -13.41
C TRP A 50 -5.27 -9.35 -13.51
N GLU A 51 -4.40 -8.71 -14.30
CA GLU A 51 -3.05 -9.18 -14.56
C GLU A 51 -2.03 -8.59 -13.59
N LYS A 52 -1.06 -9.41 -13.20
CA LYS A 52 0.08 -8.95 -12.39
C LYS A 52 0.91 -7.96 -13.21
N ASN A 53 1.26 -6.84 -12.58
CA ASN A 53 2.09 -5.82 -13.20
C ASN A 53 3.56 -6.27 -13.23
N PRO A 54 4.11 -6.63 -14.41
CA PRO A 54 5.49 -7.09 -14.49
C PRO A 54 6.52 -5.97 -14.24
N HIS A 55 6.07 -4.71 -14.23
CA HIS A 55 6.92 -3.54 -14.04
C HIS A 55 6.89 -3.00 -12.62
N PHE A 56 6.20 -3.68 -11.70
CA PHE A 56 6.00 -3.18 -10.33
C PHE A 56 7.31 -2.82 -9.64
N VAL A 57 8.25 -3.75 -9.58
CA VAL A 57 9.55 -3.53 -8.92
C VAL A 57 10.30 -2.36 -9.55
N GLY A 58 10.35 -2.31 -10.89
CA GLY A 58 11.03 -1.24 -11.62
C GLY A 58 10.39 0.13 -11.37
N GLN A 59 9.06 0.18 -11.31
CA GLN A 59 8.34 1.41 -11.03
C GLN A 59 8.60 1.90 -9.60
N VAL A 60 8.65 0.99 -8.63
CA VAL A 60 8.97 1.35 -7.24
C VAL A 60 10.42 1.81 -7.12
N LYS A 61 11.36 1.15 -7.79
CA LYS A 61 12.75 1.59 -7.83
C LYS A 61 12.89 3.02 -8.36
N LYS A 62 12.13 3.34 -9.41
CA LYS A 62 12.15 4.66 -10.02
C LYS A 62 11.66 5.73 -9.03
N LEU A 63 10.60 5.44 -8.28
CA LEU A 63 10.10 6.34 -7.26
C LEU A 63 11.04 6.49 -6.08
N ALA A 64 11.70 5.41 -5.68
CA ALA A 64 12.62 5.41 -4.55
C ALA A 64 13.96 6.08 -4.87
N GLY A 65 14.38 6.04 -6.13
CA GLY A 65 15.61 6.70 -6.59
C GLY A 65 16.88 5.85 -6.42
N ALA A 66 18.04 6.47 -6.56
CA ALA A 66 19.33 5.79 -6.63
C ALA A 66 19.66 4.97 -5.38
N ASN A 67 19.20 5.39 -4.21
CA ASN A 67 19.44 4.69 -2.94
C ASN A 67 18.23 3.88 -2.50
N PHE A 68 17.53 3.26 -3.44
CA PHE A 68 16.28 2.54 -3.17
C PHE A 68 16.42 1.48 -2.08
N GLU A 69 17.58 0.84 -1.97
CA GLU A 69 17.82 -0.21 -0.99
C GLU A 69 17.63 0.26 0.44
N LYS A 70 17.96 1.51 0.71
CA LYS A 70 17.89 2.12 2.05
C LYS A 70 16.58 2.89 2.28
N ARG A 71 15.82 3.15 1.21
CA ARG A 71 14.63 3.98 1.31
C ARG A 71 13.46 3.18 1.89
N PRO A 72 12.79 3.66 2.92
CA PRO A 72 11.62 2.96 3.45
C PRO A 72 10.46 2.99 2.47
N ILE A 73 9.84 1.85 2.24
CA ILE A 73 8.67 1.69 1.37
C ILE A 73 7.52 1.18 2.22
N VAL A 74 6.44 1.93 2.27
CA VAL A 74 5.22 1.55 2.98
C VAL A 74 4.16 1.18 1.95
N LEU A 75 3.69 -0.07 2.00
CA LEU A 75 2.72 -0.61 1.05
C LEU A 75 1.34 -0.73 1.68
N ILE A 76 0.32 -0.32 0.94
CA ILE A 76 -1.07 -0.52 1.34
C ILE A 76 -1.85 -1.15 0.18
N CYS A 77 -2.78 -2.05 0.51
CA CYS A 77 -3.75 -2.58 -0.45
C CYS A 77 -5.14 -2.56 0.17
N ARG A 78 -6.08 -3.37 -0.30
CA ARG A 78 -7.45 -3.33 0.19
C ARG A 78 -7.57 -3.85 1.63
N SER A 79 -6.97 -5.01 1.91
CA SER A 79 -7.11 -5.68 3.20
C SER A 79 -5.78 -6.24 3.75
N GLY A 80 -4.66 -5.98 3.07
CA GLY A 80 -3.34 -6.40 3.52
C GLY A 80 -2.80 -7.68 2.88
N ASN A 81 -3.48 -8.24 1.88
CA ASN A 81 -3.07 -9.50 1.24
C ASN A 81 -2.17 -9.32 0.03
N ARG A 82 -2.53 -8.45 -0.91
CA ARG A 82 -1.72 -8.17 -2.10
C ARG A 82 -0.33 -7.63 -1.75
N THR A 83 -0.24 -6.87 -0.69
CA THR A 83 1.01 -6.29 -0.19
C THR A 83 2.03 -7.33 0.23
N ILE A 84 1.61 -8.54 0.62
CA ILE A 84 2.54 -9.60 1.01
C ILE A 84 3.40 -10.02 -0.19
N GLU A 85 2.76 -10.38 -1.31
CA GLU A 85 3.49 -10.74 -2.53
C GLU A 85 4.30 -9.56 -3.07
N ALA A 86 3.69 -8.37 -3.10
CA ALA A 86 4.37 -7.17 -3.59
C ALA A 86 5.60 -6.83 -2.74
N GLY A 87 5.48 -6.91 -1.42
CA GLY A 87 6.58 -6.69 -0.50
C GLY A 87 7.70 -7.71 -0.64
N GLU A 88 7.35 -8.98 -0.80
CA GLU A 88 8.34 -10.05 -1.04
C GLU A 88 9.11 -9.81 -2.34
N ALA A 89 8.43 -9.35 -3.39
CA ALA A 89 9.08 -9.01 -4.65
C ALA A 89 10.07 -7.86 -4.48
N LEU A 90 9.72 -6.83 -3.69
CA LEU A 90 10.63 -5.73 -3.40
C LEU A 90 11.84 -6.19 -2.58
N GLU A 91 11.62 -7.00 -1.56
CA GLU A 91 12.71 -7.53 -0.74
C GLU A 91 13.66 -8.39 -1.57
N GLY A 92 13.11 -9.23 -2.46
CA GLY A 92 13.90 -10.03 -3.38
C GLY A 92 14.74 -9.19 -4.35
N ALA A 93 14.34 -7.95 -4.60
CA ALA A 93 15.04 -7.00 -5.47
C ALA A 93 16.03 -6.10 -4.72
N GLY A 94 16.20 -6.29 -3.41
CA GLY A 94 17.19 -5.58 -2.60
C GLY A 94 16.67 -4.46 -1.72
N PHE A 95 15.35 -4.23 -1.67
CA PHE A 95 14.76 -3.27 -0.72
C PHE A 95 14.89 -3.82 0.69
N LYS A 96 15.42 -3.04 1.61
CA LYS A 96 15.73 -3.49 2.98
C LYS A 96 14.71 -3.02 4.02
N HIS A 97 13.89 -2.04 3.70
CA HIS A 97 12.94 -1.43 4.63
C HIS A 97 11.56 -1.41 4.00
N VAL A 98 10.88 -2.55 4.02
CA VAL A 98 9.54 -2.71 3.45
C VAL A 98 8.53 -2.95 4.57
N PHE A 99 7.46 -2.16 4.56
CA PHE A 99 6.40 -2.21 5.55
C PHE A 99 5.06 -2.49 4.89
N ASN A 100 4.27 -3.34 5.51
CA ASN A 100 2.89 -3.61 5.10
C ASN A 100 1.92 -2.92 6.07
N VAL A 101 0.94 -2.22 5.54
CA VAL A 101 -0.16 -1.68 6.35
C VAL A 101 -1.17 -2.81 6.58
N LEU A 102 -1.22 -3.32 7.79
CA LEU A 102 -2.19 -4.34 8.19
C LEU A 102 -3.61 -3.83 7.95
N HIS A 103 -4.48 -4.71 7.50
CA HIS A 103 -5.88 -4.43 7.22
C HIS A 103 -6.11 -3.51 6.01
N GLY A 104 -5.07 -2.88 5.49
CA GLY A 104 -5.14 -2.07 4.27
C GLY A 104 -6.06 -0.86 4.37
N PHE A 105 -6.59 -0.46 3.21
CA PHE A 105 -7.43 0.73 3.10
C PHE A 105 -8.86 0.50 3.58
N GLU A 106 -9.44 -0.65 3.24
CA GLU A 106 -10.85 -0.96 3.51
C GLU A 106 -11.05 -1.97 4.64
N GLY A 107 -9.99 -2.66 5.05
CA GLY A 107 -10.07 -3.63 6.12
C GLY A 107 -10.67 -4.97 5.73
N GLU A 108 -10.93 -5.77 6.75
CA GLU A 108 -11.51 -7.10 6.62
C GLU A 108 -13.02 -7.01 6.41
N LEU A 109 -13.58 -8.06 5.80
CA LEU A 109 -15.04 -8.20 5.72
C LEU A 109 -15.61 -8.44 7.11
N ASP A 110 -16.74 -7.82 7.39
CA ASP A 110 -17.50 -8.11 8.60
C ASP A 110 -18.48 -9.29 8.35
N GLU A 111 -19.29 -9.61 9.34
CA GLU A 111 -20.27 -10.71 9.27
C GLU A 111 -21.31 -10.53 8.17
N SER A 112 -21.56 -9.28 7.76
CA SER A 112 -22.49 -8.95 6.69
C SER A 112 -21.83 -8.82 5.32
N HIS A 113 -20.57 -9.23 5.21
CA HIS A 113 -19.75 -9.08 4.00
C HIS A 113 -19.56 -7.61 3.59
N HIS A 114 -19.42 -6.73 4.56
CA HIS A 114 -19.09 -5.32 4.34
C HIS A 114 -17.65 -5.03 4.79
N ARG A 115 -16.96 -4.23 4.01
CA ARG A 115 -15.68 -3.64 4.40
C ARG A 115 -15.91 -2.27 5.02
N ASN A 116 -14.86 -1.65 5.50
CA ASN A 116 -14.93 -0.33 6.15
C ASN A 116 -15.80 -0.34 7.41
N SER A 117 -15.79 -1.43 8.14
CA SER A 117 -16.57 -1.56 9.36
C SER A 117 -15.74 -2.02 10.55
N ARG A 118 -14.79 -2.94 10.34
CA ARG A 118 -14.00 -3.52 11.44
C ARG A 118 -12.67 -2.80 11.66
N ASN A 119 -11.92 -2.59 10.62
CA ASN A 119 -10.57 -2.06 10.67
C ASN A 119 -10.18 -1.47 9.32
N GLY A 120 -8.98 -0.91 9.23
CA GLY A 120 -8.43 -0.35 8.02
C GLY A 120 -8.23 1.16 8.13
N TRP A 121 -7.53 1.71 7.13
CA TRP A 121 -7.15 3.12 7.10
C TRP A 121 -8.35 4.06 7.25
N ARG A 122 -9.41 3.80 6.49
CA ARG A 122 -10.62 4.66 6.51
C ARG A 122 -11.36 4.56 7.84
N VAL A 123 -11.56 3.35 8.36
CA VAL A 123 -12.25 3.13 9.63
C VAL A 123 -11.51 3.81 10.77
N ASP A 124 -10.18 3.79 10.71
CA ASP A 124 -9.35 4.43 11.74
C ASP A 124 -9.34 5.96 11.65
N GLY A 125 -10.05 6.53 10.70
CA GLY A 125 -10.19 7.97 10.57
C GLY A 125 -8.97 8.69 10.03
N LEU A 126 -8.10 7.99 9.32
CA LEU A 126 -6.87 8.55 8.77
C LEU A 126 -7.15 9.29 7.45
N PRO A 127 -6.29 10.24 7.04
CA PRO A 127 -6.57 11.08 5.85
C PRO A 127 -6.66 10.27 4.56
N TRP A 128 -7.75 10.49 3.83
CA TRP A 128 -7.96 9.85 2.52
C TRP A 128 -8.75 10.77 1.61
N GLU A 129 -8.71 10.51 0.31
CA GLU A 129 -9.36 11.31 -0.72
C GLU A 129 -9.83 10.45 -1.89
N GLN A 130 -10.71 11.01 -2.71
CA GLN A 130 -11.22 10.42 -3.96
C GLN A 130 -11.06 11.42 -5.09
N TYR A 131 -11.14 10.93 -6.30
CA TYR A 131 -11.23 11.79 -7.48
C TYR A 131 -12.64 11.81 -8.01
#